data_7dfae065ead641fb208a26b0544b6de0
#
_entry.id   7dfae065ead641fb208a26b0544b6de0
#
_cell.length_a   1.000
_cell.length_b   1.000
_cell.length_c   1.000
_cell.angle_alpha   90.00
_cell.angle_beta   90.00
_cell.angle_gamma   90.00
#
_symmetry.space_group_name_H-M   'P 1'
#
loop_
_entity.id
_entity.type
_entity.pdbx_description
1 polymer ?
#
loop_
_entity_poly.entity_id
_entity_poly.type
_entity_poly.pdbx_seq_one_letter_code
_entity_poly.pdbx_strand_id
1 'polypeptide(L)'
;MAASEAVTWSEHVDDVLARAGLKHGGARQRIIDLLADESCALSAVEIEEMLRDQGKPTGRASIYRVLELLVDHGLVERVTVGQGLSRFERTHPDGEHHHHLVCDHCGQLIAFDDPELEQAIESLPERLGVRVEHHDVVLRGACPDCED
;
A
#
# COMPACT_ATOMS: atom_id res chain seq x y z
N MET A 1 -30.74 12.05 -7.71
CA MET A 1 -29.42 12.38 -7.21
C MET A 1 -28.42 11.34 -7.78
N ALA A 2 -27.49 11.81 -8.58
CA ALA A 2 -26.43 10.94 -9.04
C ALA A 2 -25.57 10.59 -7.82
N ALA A 3 -25.49 9.31 -7.49
CA ALA A 3 -24.48 8.84 -6.57
C ALA A 3 -23.13 9.22 -7.19
N SER A 4 -22.32 9.98 -6.47
CA SER A 4 -20.94 10.22 -6.87
C SER A 4 -20.29 8.85 -6.94
N GLU A 5 -20.06 8.35 -8.14
CA GLU A 5 -19.29 7.13 -8.32
C GLU A 5 -17.90 7.40 -7.75
N ALA A 6 -17.54 6.67 -6.70
CA ALA A 6 -16.22 6.77 -6.12
C ALA A 6 -15.21 6.38 -7.21
N VAL A 7 -14.25 7.28 -7.48
CA VAL A 7 -13.20 7.04 -8.44
C VAL A 7 -12.39 5.83 -7.96
N THR A 8 -12.25 4.83 -8.82
CA THR A 8 -11.45 3.65 -8.47
C THR A 8 -9.97 4.03 -8.36
N TRP A 9 -9.20 3.23 -7.61
CA TRP A 9 -7.76 3.46 -7.51
C TRP A 9 -7.08 3.44 -8.88
N SER A 10 -7.46 2.51 -9.76
CA SER A 10 -6.90 2.41 -11.12
C SER A 10 -7.16 3.66 -11.94
N GLU A 11 -8.37 4.19 -11.87
CA GLU A 11 -8.74 5.44 -12.56
C GLU A 11 -7.93 6.62 -12.02
N HIS A 12 -7.77 6.69 -10.70
CA HIS A 12 -6.96 7.70 -10.05
C HIS A 12 -5.49 7.63 -10.48
N VAL A 13 -4.93 6.42 -10.55
CA VAL A 13 -3.57 6.18 -11.03
C VAL A 13 -3.41 6.67 -12.46
N ASP A 14 -4.33 6.29 -13.34
CA ASP A 14 -4.30 6.68 -14.76
C ASP A 14 -4.32 8.19 -14.91
N ASP A 15 -5.16 8.88 -14.14
CA ASP A 15 -5.27 10.34 -14.17
C ASP A 15 -3.96 11.02 -13.70
N VAL A 16 -3.42 10.56 -12.57
CA VAL A 16 -2.18 11.14 -12.01
C VAL A 16 -1.00 10.94 -12.96
N LEU A 17 -0.85 9.75 -13.52
CA LEU A 17 0.25 9.45 -14.44
C LEU A 17 0.11 10.22 -15.76
N ALA A 18 -1.12 10.35 -16.27
CA ALA A 18 -1.39 11.13 -17.48
C ALA A 18 -1.02 12.60 -17.29
N ARG A 19 -1.38 13.18 -16.15
CA ARG A 19 -1.04 14.59 -15.81
C ARG A 19 0.46 14.79 -15.66
N ALA A 20 1.18 13.75 -15.22
CA ALA A 20 2.64 13.78 -15.12
C ALA A 20 3.34 13.54 -16.47
N GLY A 21 2.60 13.31 -17.55
CA GLY A 21 3.16 13.05 -18.87
C GLY A 21 3.75 11.66 -19.02
N LEU A 22 3.39 10.75 -18.16
CA LEU A 22 3.93 9.38 -18.16
C LEU A 22 3.04 8.46 -18.99
N LYS A 23 3.65 7.74 -19.91
CA LYS A 23 2.93 6.82 -20.80
C LYS A 23 2.74 5.47 -20.11
N HIS A 24 1.66 4.79 -20.49
CA HIS A 24 1.46 3.40 -20.09
C HIS A 24 2.57 2.53 -20.68
N GLY A 25 3.21 1.74 -19.83
CA GLY A 25 4.20 0.74 -20.22
C GLY A 25 3.74 -0.63 -19.78
N GLY A 26 4.20 -1.69 -20.46
CA GLY A 26 3.79 -3.06 -20.18
C GLY A 26 3.97 -3.47 -18.72
N ALA A 27 5.17 -3.28 -18.17
CA ALA A 27 5.46 -3.62 -16.76
C ALA A 27 4.65 -2.77 -15.79
N ARG A 28 4.52 -1.49 -16.05
CA ARG A 28 3.75 -0.57 -15.21
C ARG A 28 2.29 -0.97 -15.12
N GLN A 29 1.67 -1.25 -16.26
CA GLN A 29 0.27 -1.63 -16.30
C GLN A 29 0.01 -2.96 -15.59
N ARG A 30 0.90 -3.94 -15.75
CA ARG A 30 0.80 -5.23 -15.06
C ARG A 30 0.82 -5.09 -13.55
N ILE A 31 1.69 -4.24 -13.03
CA ILE A 31 1.81 -4.00 -11.59
C ILE A 31 0.61 -3.23 -11.06
N ILE A 32 0.15 -2.22 -11.80
CA ILE A 32 -1.07 -1.46 -11.43
C ILE A 32 -2.28 -2.39 -11.37
N ASP A 33 -2.48 -3.23 -12.37
CA ASP A 33 -3.60 -4.16 -12.41
C ASP A 33 -3.54 -5.16 -11.25
N LEU A 34 -2.35 -5.65 -10.94
CA LEU A 34 -2.16 -6.58 -9.83
C LEU A 34 -2.47 -5.93 -8.48
N LEU A 35 -1.96 -4.74 -8.24
CA LEU A 35 -2.21 -4.00 -7.00
C LEU A 35 -3.67 -3.59 -6.86
N ALA A 36 -4.35 -3.31 -7.97
CA ALA A 36 -5.77 -2.95 -7.96
C ALA A 36 -6.65 -4.08 -7.42
N ASP A 37 -6.26 -5.34 -7.64
CA ASP A 37 -7.01 -6.51 -7.19
C ASP A 37 -6.62 -6.97 -5.78
N GLU A 38 -5.55 -6.42 -5.20
CA GLU A 38 -5.07 -6.80 -3.88
C GLU A 38 -5.56 -5.85 -2.79
N SER A 39 -6.00 -6.41 -1.69
CA SER A 39 -6.47 -5.63 -0.54
C SER A 39 -5.39 -5.38 0.51
N CYS A 40 -4.25 -6.05 0.38
CA CYS A 40 -3.18 -6.00 1.38
C CYS A 40 -1.83 -5.68 0.72
N ALA A 41 -0.88 -5.23 1.55
CA ALA A 41 0.44 -4.87 1.07
C ALA A 41 1.23 -6.08 0.57
N LEU A 42 1.96 -5.91 -0.52
CA LEU A 42 2.77 -6.95 -1.16
C LEU A 42 4.23 -6.55 -1.22
N SER A 43 5.13 -7.50 -1.01
CA SER A 43 6.55 -7.30 -1.27
C SER A 43 6.84 -7.38 -2.78
N ALA A 44 7.99 -6.84 -3.20
CA ALA A 44 8.40 -6.95 -4.60
C ALA A 44 8.59 -8.41 -5.03
N VAL A 45 9.05 -9.28 -4.14
CA VAL A 45 9.20 -10.71 -4.42
C VAL A 45 7.85 -11.38 -4.64
N GLU A 46 6.86 -11.07 -3.81
CA GLU A 46 5.50 -11.58 -3.98
C GLU A 46 4.90 -11.12 -5.31
N ILE A 47 5.09 -9.86 -5.67
CA ILE A 47 4.64 -9.31 -6.95
C ILE A 47 5.29 -10.05 -8.11
N GLU A 48 6.59 -10.29 -8.05
CA GLU A 48 7.34 -11.03 -9.07
C GLU A 48 6.78 -12.44 -9.25
N GLU A 49 6.52 -13.16 -8.16
CA GLU A 49 5.96 -14.51 -8.19
C GLU A 49 4.53 -14.52 -8.77
N MET A 50 3.69 -13.59 -8.34
CA MET A 50 2.31 -13.49 -8.82
C MET A 50 2.25 -13.18 -10.31
N LEU A 51 3.11 -12.30 -10.80
CA LEU A 51 3.18 -11.98 -12.24
C LEU A 51 3.68 -13.18 -13.05
N ARG A 52 4.63 -13.94 -12.50
CA ARG A 52 5.10 -15.17 -13.15
C ARG A 52 3.97 -16.19 -13.28
N ASP A 53 3.19 -16.37 -12.22
CA ASP A 53 2.07 -17.30 -12.18
C ASP A 53 0.95 -16.90 -13.16
N GLN A 54 0.82 -15.60 -13.43
CA GLN A 54 -0.13 -15.08 -14.41
C GLN A 54 0.38 -15.17 -15.86
N GLY A 55 1.57 -15.71 -16.07
CA GLY A 55 2.18 -15.77 -17.41
C GLY A 55 2.71 -14.42 -17.89
N LYS A 56 2.96 -13.49 -16.99
CA LYS A 56 3.44 -12.14 -17.29
C LYS A 56 4.74 -11.85 -16.54
N PRO A 57 5.81 -12.65 -16.73
CA PRO A 57 7.03 -12.49 -15.95
C PRO A 57 7.62 -11.10 -16.14
N THR A 58 7.99 -10.48 -15.04
CA THR A 58 8.56 -9.14 -15.01
C THR A 58 9.78 -9.16 -14.09
N GLY A 59 10.88 -8.58 -14.54
CA GLY A 59 12.11 -8.56 -13.78
C GLY A 59 11.99 -7.72 -12.50
N ARG A 60 12.68 -8.16 -11.44
CA ARG A 60 12.63 -7.51 -10.12
C ARG A 60 13.04 -6.04 -10.19
N ALA A 61 14.06 -5.69 -10.98
CA ALA A 61 14.50 -4.30 -11.14
C ALA A 61 13.41 -3.43 -11.77
N SER A 62 12.67 -3.96 -12.72
CA SER A 62 11.54 -3.26 -13.35
C SER A 62 10.40 -3.06 -12.35
N ILE A 63 10.13 -4.07 -11.52
CA ILE A 63 9.11 -4.01 -10.47
C ILE A 63 9.46 -2.89 -9.48
N TYR A 64 10.69 -2.83 -8.98
CA TYR A 64 11.13 -1.77 -8.07
C TYR A 64 11.01 -0.38 -8.68
N ARG A 65 11.40 -0.23 -9.95
CA ARG A 65 11.27 1.07 -10.64
C ARG A 65 9.83 1.54 -10.73
N VAL A 66 8.91 0.64 -11.02
CA VAL A 66 7.48 0.98 -11.07
C VAL A 66 6.95 1.31 -9.67
N LEU A 67 7.30 0.51 -8.67
CA LEU A 67 6.87 0.76 -7.29
C LEU A 67 7.39 2.12 -6.77
N GLU A 68 8.66 2.44 -7.01
CA GLU A 68 9.23 3.74 -6.63
C GLU A 68 8.51 4.90 -7.32
N LEU A 69 8.18 4.74 -8.60
CA LEU A 69 7.41 5.74 -9.34
C LEU A 69 6.04 5.96 -8.70
N LEU A 70 5.34 4.90 -8.34
CA LEU A 70 4.02 4.98 -7.72
C LEU A 70 4.11 5.60 -6.31
N VAL A 71 5.14 5.29 -5.55
CA VAL A 71 5.39 5.90 -4.23
C VAL A 71 5.66 7.39 -4.39
N ASP A 72 6.50 7.78 -5.34
CA ASP A 72 6.84 9.19 -5.58
C ASP A 72 5.63 10.05 -5.96
N HIS A 73 4.63 9.44 -6.58
CA HIS A 73 3.38 10.11 -6.95
C HIS A 73 2.26 9.96 -5.91
N GLY A 74 2.56 9.39 -4.73
CA GLY A 74 1.57 9.22 -3.67
C GLY A 74 0.48 8.20 -3.95
N LEU A 75 0.69 7.31 -4.91
CA LEU A 75 -0.28 6.30 -5.33
C LEU A 75 -0.15 4.99 -4.58
N VAL A 76 1.02 4.74 -4.04
CA VAL A 76 1.36 3.54 -3.26
C VAL A 76 2.12 3.99 -2.02
N GLU A 77 1.87 3.35 -0.91
CA GLU A 77 2.62 3.52 0.33
C GLU A 77 3.59 2.37 0.54
N ARG A 78 4.77 2.71 1.04
CA ARG A 78 5.75 1.72 1.48
C ARG A 78 5.53 1.44 2.96
N VAL A 79 5.28 0.19 3.30
CA VAL A 79 5.15 -0.27 4.68
C VAL A 79 6.42 -1.05 5.03
N THR A 80 7.18 -0.53 6.00
CA THR A 80 8.39 -1.21 6.46
C THR A 80 8.03 -2.22 7.54
N VAL A 81 8.26 -3.49 7.27
CA VAL A 81 7.86 -4.60 8.15
C VAL A 81 9.01 -5.15 9.00
N GLY A 82 10.08 -4.38 9.14
CA GLY A 82 11.28 -4.76 9.92
C GLY A 82 12.33 -5.49 9.07
N GLN A 83 13.56 -5.61 9.58
CA GLN A 83 14.70 -6.26 8.92
C GLN A 83 14.99 -5.72 7.50
N GLY A 84 14.64 -4.46 7.24
CA GLY A 84 14.82 -3.85 5.93
C GLY A 84 13.85 -4.32 4.86
N LEU A 85 12.88 -5.14 5.21
CA LEU A 85 11.85 -5.62 4.28
C LEU A 85 10.77 -4.57 4.12
N SER A 86 10.41 -4.28 2.87
CA SER A 86 9.33 -3.36 2.54
C SER A 86 8.21 -4.08 1.82
N ARG A 87 6.98 -3.69 2.13
CA ARG A 87 5.79 -4.06 1.40
C ARG A 87 5.15 -2.81 0.84
N PHE A 88 4.38 -2.96 -0.21
CA PHE A 88 3.78 -1.86 -0.95
C PHE A 88 2.28 -2.04 -1.02
N GLU A 89 1.56 -0.98 -0.72
CA GLU A 89 0.11 -0.99 -0.67
C GLU A 89 -0.45 0.23 -1.39
N ARG A 90 -1.55 0.04 -2.11
CA ARG A 90 -2.20 1.16 -2.77
C ARG A 90 -2.77 2.14 -1.76
N THR A 91 -2.66 3.43 -2.04
CA THR A 91 -3.32 4.47 -1.28
C THR A 91 -4.78 4.58 -1.72
N HIS A 92 -5.62 5.13 -0.87
CA HIS A 92 -7.03 5.34 -1.20
C HIS A 92 -7.28 6.82 -1.51
N PRO A 93 -7.91 7.16 -2.65
CA PRO A 93 -8.18 8.55 -3.02
C PRO A 93 -9.05 9.30 -2.02
N ASP A 94 -9.88 8.58 -1.26
CA ASP A 94 -10.76 9.15 -0.24
C ASP A 94 -10.06 9.34 1.12
N GLY A 95 -8.79 9.00 1.22
CA GLY A 95 -8.02 9.11 2.46
C GLY A 95 -8.21 7.95 3.44
N GLU A 96 -8.98 6.93 3.07
CA GLU A 96 -9.06 5.73 3.88
C GLU A 96 -7.70 5.07 3.95
N HIS A 97 -7.30 4.71 5.14
CA HIS A 97 -6.07 3.98 5.36
C HIS A 97 -6.28 2.96 6.46
N HIS A 98 -5.42 1.98 6.51
CA HIS A 98 -5.42 0.99 7.58
C HIS A 98 -4.00 0.79 8.08
N HIS A 99 -3.91 0.22 9.26
CA HIS A 99 -2.65 -0.08 9.91
C HIS A 99 -2.37 -1.57 9.81
N HIS A 100 -1.20 -1.98 10.23
CA HIS A 100 -0.76 -3.36 10.04
C HIS A 100 -0.19 -3.95 11.32
N LEU A 101 -0.47 -5.24 11.52
CA LEU A 101 0.24 -6.08 12.48
C LEU A 101 1.12 -7.05 11.71
N VAL A 102 2.39 -7.11 12.07
CA VAL A 102 3.35 -8.05 11.48
C VAL A 102 3.54 -9.20 12.45
N CYS A 103 3.32 -10.43 11.98
CA CYS A 103 3.67 -11.62 12.75
C CYS A 103 5.17 -11.85 12.68
N ASP A 104 5.84 -11.82 13.83
CA ASP A 104 7.28 -12.03 13.91
C ASP A 104 7.68 -13.48 13.66
N HIS A 105 6.73 -14.41 13.73
CA HIS A 105 6.99 -15.84 13.56
C HIS A 105 6.87 -16.31 12.12
N CYS A 106 5.82 -15.89 11.41
CA CYS A 106 5.58 -16.33 10.03
C CYS A 106 5.66 -15.21 8.98
N GLY A 107 5.81 -13.95 9.41
CA GLY A 107 5.89 -12.81 8.51
C GLY A 107 4.55 -12.36 7.93
N GLN A 108 3.44 -12.97 8.35
CA GLN A 108 2.12 -12.58 7.87
C GLN A 108 1.81 -11.14 8.24
N LEU A 109 1.23 -10.42 7.30
CA LEU A 109 0.78 -9.05 7.50
C LEU A 109 -0.73 -9.05 7.64
N ILE A 110 -1.21 -8.48 8.75
CA ILE A 110 -2.65 -8.37 9.03
C ILE A 110 -3.02 -6.90 9.05
N ALA A 111 -3.91 -6.50 8.16
CA ALA A 111 -4.44 -5.14 8.14
C ALA A 111 -5.50 -4.98 9.22
N PHE A 112 -5.52 -3.82 9.88
CA PHE A 112 -6.55 -3.49 10.84
C PHE A 112 -6.93 -2.01 10.77
N ASP A 113 -8.14 -1.72 11.19
CA ASP A 113 -8.66 -0.37 11.33
C ASP A 113 -9.32 -0.27 12.70
N ASP A 114 -8.99 0.78 13.44
CA ASP A 114 -9.50 0.99 14.79
C ASP A 114 -9.86 2.47 15.00
N PRO A 115 -11.16 2.80 15.04
CA PRO A 115 -11.61 4.19 15.21
C PRO A 115 -11.12 4.83 16.51
N GLU A 116 -10.98 4.09 17.59
CA GLU A 116 -10.50 4.63 18.87
C GLU A 116 -9.03 5.04 18.77
N LEU A 117 -8.23 4.22 18.10
CA LEU A 117 -6.83 4.52 17.84
C LEU A 117 -6.71 5.77 16.96
N GLU A 118 -7.50 5.86 15.90
CA GLU A 118 -7.49 7.01 15.01
C GLU A 118 -7.84 8.30 15.76
N GLN A 119 -8.85 8.29 16.61
CA GLN A 119 -9.22 9.44 17.41
C GLN A 119 -8.10 9.85 18.37
N ALA A 120 -7.42 8.89 18.98
CA ALA A 120 -6.29 9.17 19.86
C ALA A 120 -5.14 9.84 19.10
N ILE A 121 -4.84 9.35 17.89
CA ILE A 121 -3.79 9.92 17.04
C ILE A 121 -4.17 11.33 16.59
N GLU A 122 -5.41 11.53 16.16
CA GLU A 122 -5.91 12.84 15.71
C GLU A 122 -5.85 13.92 16.80
N SER A 123 -5.94 13.52 18.05
CA SER A 123 -5.85 14.45 19.19
C SER A 123 -4.44 14.80 19.61
N LEU A 124 -3.43 14.04 19.16
CA LEU A 124 -2.04 14.25 19.55
C LEU A 124 -1.46 15.60 19.09
N PRO A 125 -1.69 16.08 17.85
CA PRO A 125 -1.10 17.35 17.42
C PRO A 125 -1.46 18.51 18.35
N GLU A 126 -2.70 18.57 18.78
CA GLU A 126 -3.18 19.63 19.67
C GLU A 126 -2.54 19.54 21.06
N ARG A 127 -2.42 18.33 21.61
CA ARG A 127 -1.79 18.11 22.91
C ARG A 127 -0.28 18.34 22.92
N LEU A 128 0.38 18.06 21.80
CA LEU A 128 1.83 18.16 21.67
C LEU A 128 2.27 19.50 21.06
N GLY A 129 1.35 20.30 20.53
CA GLY A 129 1.66 21.54 19.85
C GLY A 129 2.42 21.35 18.54
N VAL A 130 2.17 20.25 17.84
CA VAL A 130 2.85 19.90 16.59
C VAL A 130 1.83 19.71 15.47
N ARG A 131 2.32 19.75 14.26
CA ARG A 131 1.54 19.41 13.07
C ARG A 131 1.92 18.01 12.61
N VAL A 132 0.93 17.14 12.46
CA VAL A 132 1.12 15.80 11.95
C VAL A 132 0.54 15.74 10.55
N GLU A 133 1.33 15.37 9.56
CA GLU A 133 0.91 15.29 8.17
C GLU A 133 0.49 13.87 7.77
N HIS A 134 1.17 12.89 8.30
CA HIS A 134 0.91 11.46 8.01
C HIS A 134 1.14 10.64 9.26
N HIS A 135 0.48 9.49 9.35
CA HIS A 135 0.77 8.51 10.38
C HIS A 135 0.53 7.10 9.85
N ASP A 136 1.32 6.18 10.33
CA ASP A 136 1.13 4.74 10.13
C ASP A 136 1.49 4.03 11.43
N VAL A 137 0.78 2.95 11.71
CA VAL A 137 1.02 2.15 12.91
C VAL A 137 1.34 0.73 12.48
N VAL A 138 2.48 0.24 12.92
CA VAL A 138 2.87 -1.14 12.70
C VAL A 138 3.04 -1.80 14.07
N LEU A 139 2.16 -2.74 14.37
CA LEU A 139 2.26 -3.56 15.57
C LEU A 139 3.01 -4.84 15.25
N ARG A 140 3.77 -5.33 16.20
CA ARG A 140 4.55 -6.56 16.03
C ARG A 140 4.11 -7.57 17.09
N GLY A 141 3.93 -8.80 16.67
CA GLY A 141 3.49 -9.84 17.60
C GLY A 141 3.36 -11.18 16.90
N ALA A 142 2.38 -11.97 17.31
CA ALA A 142 2.08 -13.27 16.74
C ALA A 142 0.67 -13.28 16.16
N CYS A 143 0.50 -13.86 14.96
CA CYS A 143 -0.82 -14.07 14.41
C CYS A 143 -1.53 -15.24 15.14
N PRO A 144 -2.86 -15.39 14.98
CA PRO A 144 -3.59 -16.46 15.69
C PRO A 144 -3.05 -17.87 15.44
N ASP A 145 -2.47 -18.12 14.27
CA ASP A 145 -1.93 -19.43 13.92
C ASP A 145 -0.55 -19.70 14.56
N CYS A 146 0.14 -18.66 15.02
CA CYS A 146 1.46 -18.74 15.64
C CYS A 146 1.42 -18.51 17.15
N GLU A 147 0.29 -18.19 17.71
CA GLU A 147 0.10 -17.99 19.15
C GLU A 147 -0.02 -19.34 19.85
N ASP A 148 0.93 -19.67 20.71
CA ASP A 148 0.89 -20.87 21.56
C ASP A 148 0.32 -20.56 22.93
#